data_e68d328a850930f346b2f1b8869f5827
#
_entry.id   e68d328a850930f346b2f1b8869f5827
#
_cell.length_a   1.000
_cell.length_b   1.000
_cell.length_c   1.000
_cell.angle_alpha   90.00
_cell.angle_beta   90.00
_cell.angle_gamma   90.00
#
_symmetry.space_group_name_H-M   'P 1'
#
loop_
_entity.id
_entity.type
_entity.pdbx_description
1 polymer ?
#
loop_
_entity_poly.entity_id
_entity_poly.type
_entity_poly.pdbx_seq_one_letter_code
_entity_poly.pdbx_strand_id
1 'polypeptide(L)'
;MHSSGNLVADTICRTAEIGLTITGAADAGSITIIDATPVAVDDSCPDCQSPGKKRDHVVRTLVDLPVVGFPTRVHVRIPRFLCGNPACGRKIFQASLACADDGSKLTHCVNRWILQRLAIDRMSVSATAKALGVGWELVNQVALEACQQLVYDDPQHLDGVRILGVDEHVWKHTRRPGQPSSFVTVLVDLTPLVDGTGAARLLDMRPGRSADVLRTWLQERTPEFERQVQVVTMDGFAGYATAVDQVLPEARKVMDPFHVVHLAADKLTVCRQRLQRETQGRRGRKDDPLYKHRRTLLTRTNYLTERQKRRLDLLWATDDDYVALEVTWMFYQDMIAAYGHPKKSEGKKLMSRVINSIRKGLPAGLEELAQLGRTL
;
A
#
# COMPACT_ATOMS: atom_id res chain seq x y z
N MET A 1 -8.17 44.66 -22.81
CA MET A 1 -7.87 43.83 -24.00
C MET A 1 -6.76 42.85 -23.58
N HIS A 2 -7.10 41.59 -23.38
CA HIS A 2 -6.09 40.54 -23.22
C HIS A 2 -5.43 40.35 -24.58
N SER A 3 -4.08 40.40 -24.63
CA SER A 3 -3.38 40.14 -25.89
C SER A 3 -3.64 38.67 -26.28
N SER A 4 -3.80 38.39 -27.56
CA SER A 4 -4.06 37.03 -28.06
C SER A 4 -2.97 36.03 -27.64
N GLY A 5 -1.74 36.50 -27.35
CA GLY A 5 -0.64 35.67 -26.89
C GLY A 5 -0.82 35.13 -25.46
N ASN A 6 -1.41 35.92 -24.56
CA ASN A 6 -1.67 35.48 -23.19
C ASN A 6 -2.73 34.38 -23.16
N LEU A 7 -3.78 34.51 -23.98
CA LEU A 7 -4.85 33.52 -24.09
C LEU A 7 -4.33 32.15 -24.54
N VAL A 8 -3.40 32.13 -25.50
CA VAL A 8 -2.77 30.87 -25.96
C VAL A 8 -1.94 30.24 -24.85
N ALA A 9 -1.13 31.03 -24.13
CA ALA A 9 -0.32 30.54 -23.02
C ALA A 9 -1.21 29.99 -21.88
N ASP A 10 -2.26 30.73 -21.50
CA ASP A 10 -3.24 30.32 -20.48
C ASP A 10 -3.93 29.01 -20.86
N THR A 11 -4.24 28.81 -22.15
CA THR A 11 -4.85 27.57 -22.65
C THR A 11 -3.89 26.39 -22.60
N ILE A 12 -2.64 26.56 -23.03
CA ILE A 12 -1.61 25.50 -23.04
C ILE A 12 -1.25 25.10 -21.61
N CYS A 13 -1.07 26.05 -20.70
CA CYS A 13 -0.71 25.81 -19.31
C CYS A 13 -1.92 25.58 -18.40
N ARG A 14 -3.15 25.70 -18.92
CA ARG A 14 -4.42 25.62 -18.19
C ARG A 14 -4.53 26.53 -16.97
N THR A 15 -3.81 27.66 -16.99
CA THR A 15 -3.76 28.59 -15.85
C THR A 15 -5.09 29.31 -15.62
N ALA A 16 -5.93 29.46 -16.65
CA ALA A 16 -7.28 29.99 -16.50
C ALA A 16 -8.16 29.08 -15.62
N GLU A 17 -7.99 27.75 -15.68
CA GLU A 17 -8.75 26.79 -14.86
C GLU A 17 -8.42 26.93 -13.36
N ILE A 18 -7.23 27.41 -13.02
CA ILE A 18 -6.79 27.68 -11.64
C ILE A 18 -6.90 29.14 -11.25
N GLY A 19 -7.62 29.97 -12.06
CA GLY A 19 -7.91 31.37 -11.77
C GLY A 19 -6.73 32.31 -11.97
N LEU A 20 -5.75 31.94 -12.79
CA LEU A 20 -4.58 32.76 -13.10
C LEU A 20 -4.52 33.09 -14.59
N THR A 21 -3.89 34.24 -14.92
CA THR A 21 -3.49 34.58 -16.28
C THR A 21 -2.00 34.84 -16.34
N ILE A 22 -1.35 34.29 -17.37
CA ILE A 22 0.09 34.40 -17.59
C ILE A 22 0.43 35.79 -18.08
N THR A 23 1.42 36.41 -17.45
CA THR A 23 1.97 37.73 -17.85
C THR A 23 3.37 37.62 -18.41
N GLY A 24 4.06 36.52 -18.16
CA GLY A 24 5.42 36.24 -18.66
C GLY A 24 5.80 34.79 -18.41
N ALA A 25 6.81 34.33 -19.13
CA ALA A 25 7.42 33.02 -18.90
C ALA A 25 8.91 33.08 -19.20
N ALA A 26 9.70 32.29 -18.47
CA ALA A 26 11.13 32.17 -18.65
C ALA A 26 11.60 30.72 -18.50
N ASP A 27 12.57 30.35 -19.33
CA ASP A 27 13.34 29.12 -19.19
C ASP A 27 14.51 29.40 -18.25
N ALA A 28 14.57 28.72 -17.11
CA ALA A 28 15.67 28.79 -16.16
C ALA A 28 16.53 27.50 -16.18
N GLY A 29 16.63 26.85 -17.32
CA GLY A 29 17.40 25.63 -17.56
C GLY A 29 16.72 24.37 -17.04
N SER A 30 16.75 24.12 -15.74
CA SER A 30 16.14 22.92 -15.14
C SER A 30 14.69 23.13 -14.66
N ILE A 31 14.20 24.36 -14.67
CA ILE A 31 12.84 24.72 -14.24
C ILE A 31 12.22 25.73 -15.20
N THR A 32 10.89 25.69 -15.32
CA THR A 32 10.09 26.71 -16.00
C THR A 32 9.58 27.72 -14.98
N ILE A 33 9.77 29.01 -15.23
CA ILE A 33 9.21 30.10 -14.43
C ILE A 33 8.05 30.71 -15.21
N ILE A 34 6.90 30.86 -14.56
CA ILE A 34 5.71 31.50 -15.12
C ILE A 34 5.33 32.68 -14.21
N ASP A 35 5.31 33.86 -14.77
CA ASP A 35 4.77 35.04 -14.10
C ASP A 35 3.27 35.13 -14.40
N ALA A 36 2.44 35.32 -13.36
CA ALA A 36 0.98 35.31 -13.48
C ALA A 36 0.34 36.32 -12.52
N THR A 37 -0.92 36.64 -12.83
CA THR A 37 -1.79 37.44 -11.98
C THR A 37 -3.13 36.72 -11.80
N PRO A 38 -3.85 36.92 -10.67
CA PRO A 38 -5.20 36.41 -10.51
C PRO A 38 -6.14 37.01 -11.55
N VAL A 39 -7.02 36.18 -12.12
CA VAL A 39 -8.09 36.61 -13.06
C VAL A 39 -9.17 37.40 -12.34
N ALA A 40 -9.55 36.93 -11.15
CA ALA A 40 -10.49 37.60 -10.27
C ALA A 40 -9.82 37.91 -8.95
N VAL A 41 -10.14 39.05 -8.38
CA VAL A 41 -9.57 39.54 -7.12
C VAL A 41 -10.72 39.94 -6.21
N ASP A 42 -10.79 39.31 -5.03
CA ASP A 42 -11.64 39.76 -3.96
C ASP A 42 -10.90 40.82 -3.14
N ASP A 43 -11.44 42.00 -3.06
CA ASP A 43 -10.92 43.14 -2.30
C ASP A 43 -11.62 43.33 -0.95
N SER A 44 -12.49 42.39 -0.53
CA SER A 44 -13.15 42.40 0.73
C SER A 44 -12.23 42.02 1.88
N CYS A 45 -12.23 42.80 2.96
CA CYS A 45 -11.45 42.48 4.15
C CYS A 45 -11.91 41.17 4.79
N PRO A 46 -11.04 40.18 5.03
CA PRO A 46 -11.47 38.88 5.57
C PRO A 46 -12.08 38.97 6.99
N ASP A 47 -11.77 39.99 7.78
CA ASP A 47 -12.27 40.11 9.15
C ASP A 47 -13.60 40.88 9.23
N CYS A 48 -13.82 41.90 8.41
CA CYS A 48 -14.99 42.76 8.51
C CYS A 48 -15.81 42.90 7.23
N GLN A 49 -15.40 42.23 6.16
CA GLN A 49 -16.04 42.22 4.82
C GLN A 49 -16.15 43.62 4.16
N SER A 50 -15.53 44.64 4.73
CA SER A 50 -15.52 45.96 4.09
C SER A 50 -14.56 45.98 2.92
N PRO A 51 -14.88 46.71 1.84
CA PRO A 51 -14.00 46.79 0.65
C PRO A 51 -12.67 47.45 1.00
N GLY A 52 -11.59 46.92 0.48
CA GLY A 52 -10.24 47.41 0.62
C GLY A 52 -9.83 48.38 -0.46
N LYS A 53 -9.00 49.36 -0.13
CA LYS A 53 -8.35 50.21 -1.11
C LYS A 53 -7.02 49.60 -1.53
N LYS A 54 -6.81 49.37 -2.84
CA LYS A 54 -5.55 48.81 -3.36
C LYS A 54 -4.38 49.65 -2.90
N ARG A 55 -3.39 49.01 -2.33
CA ARG A 55 -2.14 49.62 -1.82
C ARG A 55 -0.96 49.36 -2.74
N ASP A 56 -0.60 48.08 -2.87
CA ASP A 56 0.55 47.59 -3.60
C ASP A 56 0.32 46.10 -4.02
N HIS A 57 1.37 45.35 -4.25
CA HIS A 57 1.30 43.92 -4.51
C HIS A 57 2.48 43.21 -3.87
N VAL A 58 2.31 41.88 -3.67
CA VAL A 58 3.35 40.94 -3.26
C VAL A 58 3.46 39.86 -4.34
N VAL A 59 4.67 39.36 -4.55
CA VAL A 59 4.89 38.19 -5.40
C VAL A 59 4.99 36.95 -4.51
N ARG A 60 4.11 35.98 -4.77
CA ARG A 60 4.12 34.67 -4.10
C ARG A 60 4.59 33.62 -5.11
N THR A 61 5.60 32.82 -4.73
CA THR A 61 6.09 31.73 -5.55
C THR A 61 5.36 30.45 -5.16
N LEU A 62 4.70 29.82 -6.12
CA LEU A 62 4.03 28.54 -5.99
C LEU A 62 4.71 27.50 -6.86
N VAL A 63 4.70 26.25 -6.40
CA VAL A 63 5.00 25.09 -7.23
C VAL A 63 3.73 24.68 -7.95
N ASP A 64 3.83 24.49 -9.26
CA ASP A 64 2.74 23.98 -10.07
C ASP A 64 3.17 22.74 -10.86
N LEU A 65 2.24 22.13 -11.58
CA LEU A 65 2.47 20.91 -12.37
C LEU A 65 3.58 21.16 -13.40
N PRO A 66 4.45 20.15 -13.64
CA PRO A 66 5.53 20.29 -14.63
C PRO A 66 4.98 20.63 -16.03
N VAL A 67 5.48 21.69 -16.62
CA VAL A 67 5.16 22.09 -18.00
C VAL A 67 6.20 21.48 -18.93
N VAL A 68 5.74 20.71 -19.92
CA VAL A 68 6.61 19.99 -20.89
C VAL A 68 7.68 19.12 -20.23
N GLY A 69 7.38 18.59 -19.03
CA GLY A 69 8.30 17.72 -18.28
C GLY A 69 9.30 18.46 -17.37
N PHE A 70 9.31 19.78 -17.34
CA PHE A 70 10.15 20.58 -16.46
C PHE A 70 9.41 21.03 -15.20
N PRO A 71 10.00 20.90 -14.00
CA PRO A 71 9.42 21.46 -12.78
C PRO A 71 9.07 22.94 -12.96
N THR A 72 7.91 23.35 -12.48
CA THR A 72 7.37 24.68 -12.73
C THR A 72 7.25 25.50 -11.45
N ARG A 73 7.60 26.78 -11.52
CA ARG A 73 7.35 27.79 -10.49
C ARG A 73 6.46 28.86 -11.06
N VAL A 74 5.36 29.15 -10.37
CA VAL A 74 4.46 30.24 -10.74
C VAL A 74 4.68 31.38 -9.76
N HIS A 75 5.13 32.53 -10.28
CA HIS A 75 5.27 33.77 -9.55
C HIS A 75 3.97 34.56 -9.69
N VAL A 76 3.12 34.49 -8.67
CA VAL A 76 1.81 35.13 -8.70
C VAL A 76 1.91 36.52 -8.06
N ARG A 77 1.58 37.54 -8.84
CA ARG A 77 1.55 38.93 -8.37
C ARG A 77 0.19 39.24 -7.72
N ILE A 78 0.14 39.17 -6.40
CA ILE A 78 -1.08 39.28 -5.60
C ILE A 78 -1.25 40.71 -5.10
N PRO A 79 -2.38 41.39 -5.34
CA PRO A 79 -2.64 42.71 -4.80
C PRO A 79 -2.83 42.68 -3.27
N ARG A 80 -2.35 43.75 -2.62
CA ARG A 80 -2.61 44.00 -1.19
C ARG A 80 -3.46 45.24 -1.05
N PHE A 81 -4.30 45.21 0.00
CA PHE A 81 -5.30 46.23 0.25
C PHE A 81 -5.17 46.80 1.66
N LEU A 82 -5.60 48.07 1.82
CA LEU A 82 -5.87 48.70 3.09
C LEU A 82 -7.35 48.49 3.40
N CYS A 83 -7.69 48.01 4.61
CA CYS A 83 -9.08 47.87 5.03
C CYS A 83 -9.74 49.25 5.08
N GLY A 84 -10.91 49.39 4.46
CA GLY A 84 -11.68 50.62 4.47
C GLY A 84 -12.38 50.93 5.78
N ASN A 85 -12.50 49.99 6.70
CA ASN A 85 -13.15 50.15 7.98
C ASN A 85 -12.12 50.61 9.04
N PRO A 86 -12.23 51.87 9.58
CA PRO A 86 -11.30 52.38 10.58
C PRO A 86 -11.36 51.59 11.90
N ALA A 87 -12.51 51.01 12.23
CA ALA A 87 -12.72 50.23 13.46
C ALA A 87 -12.19 48.79 13.37
N CYS A 88 -11.78 48.33 12.16
CA CYS A 88 -11.28 47.00 11.98
C CYS A 88 -9.82 46.85 12.51
N GLY A 89 -9.54 45.76 13.21
CA GLY A 89 -8.21 45.44 13.69
C GLY A 89 -7.21 45.18 12.56
N ARG A 90 -7.67 44.64 11.43
CA ARG A 90 -6.87 44.35 10.26
C ARG A 90 -6.70 45.58 9.40
N LYS A 91 -5.48 46.07 9.32
CA LYS A 91 -5.20 47.29 8.54
C LYS A 91 -4.81 46.97 7.10
N ILE A 92 -4.12 45.85 6.90
CA ILE A 92 -3.61 45.42 5.58
C ILE A 92 -3.96 43.94 5.38
N PHE A 93 -4.39 43.59 4.19
CA PHE A 93 -4.62 42.20 3.77
C PHE A 93 -4.23 42.00 2.31
N GLN A 94 -4.01 40.77 1.90
CA GLN A 94 -3.79 40.40 0.51
C GLN A 94 -4.99 39.60 -0.01
N ALA A 95 -5.22 39.66 -1.32
CA ALA A 95 -6.22 38.82 -1.95
C ALA A 95 -5.88 37.33 -1.76
N SER A 96 -6.86 36.49 -1.52
CA SER A 96 -6.72 35.05 -1.54
C SER A 96 -6.57 34.54 -2.97
N LEU A 97 -5.99 33.36 -3.14
CA LEU A 97 -5.87 32.69 -4.42
C LEU A 97 -6.81 31.49 -4.46
N ALA A 98 -7.56 31.34 -5.54
CA ALA A 98 -8.41 30.16 -5.76
C ALA A 98 -7.59 28.85 -5.94
N CYS A 99 -6.34 28.99 -6.37
CA CYS A 99 -5.49 27.83 -6.68
C CYS A 99 -4.62 27.32 -5.54
N ALA A 100 -4.51 28.05 -4.43
CA ALA A 100 -3.65 27.67 -3.32
C ALA A 100 -4.12 28.29 -2.01
N ASP A 101 -4.08 27.52 -0.92
CA ASP A 101 -4.40 28.01 0.43
C ASP A 101 -3.39 29.06 0.88
N ASP A 102 -3.81 29.89 1.83
CA ASP A 102 -2.92 30.89 2.43
C ASP A 102 -1.72 30.22 3.10
N GLY A 103 -0.52 30.73 2.76
CA GLY A 103 0.73 30.16 3.25
C GLY A 103 1.22 28.90 2.51
N SER A 104 0.39 28.19 1.74
CA SER A 104 0.82 27.02 0.96
C SER A 104 1.87 27.37 -0.08
N LYS A 105 2.81 26.47 -0.29
CA LYS A 105 3.82 26.54 -1.38
C LYS A 105 3.38 25.82 -2.65
N LEU A 106 2.30 25.03 -2.57
CA LEU A 106 1.79 24.19 -3.65
C LEU A 106 0.45 24.72 -4.13
N THR A 107 0.15 24.53 -5.42
CA THR A 107 -1.22 24.67 -5.92
C THR A 107 -2.04 23.43 -5.54
N HIS A 108 -3.37 23.57 -5.48
CA HIS A 108 -4.27 22.45 -5.22
C HIS A 108 -4.13 21.34 -6.28
N CYS A 109 -3.78 21.70 -7.51
CA CYS A 109 -3.50 20.74 -8.58
C CYS A 109 -2.29 19.86 -8.25
N VAL A 110 -1.23 20.45 -7.69
CA VAL A 110 -0.04 19.69 -7.27
C VAL A 110 -0.35 18.76 -6.12
N ASN A 111 -1.10 19.19 -5.12
CA ASN A 111 -1.50 18.31 -4.01
C ASN A 111 -2.24 17.07 -4.53
N ARG A 112 -3.22 17.27 -5.41
CA ARG A 112 -3.96 16.15 -6.05
C ARG A 112 -3.04 15.26 -6.88
N TRP A 113 -2.14 15.85 -7.65
CA TRP A 113 -1.19 15.12 -8.49
C TRP A 113 -0.23 14.27 -7.64
N ILE A 114 0.30 14.82 -6.53
CA ILE A 114 1.14 14.07 -5.57
C ILE A 114 0.40 12.83 -5.10
N LEU A 115 -0.83 12.98 -4.64
CA LEU A 115 -1.61 11.84 -4.13
C LEU A 115 -1.89 10.79 -5.21
N GLN A 116 -2.18 11.20 -6.44
CA GLN A 116 -2.32 10.28 -7.58
C GLN A 116 -1.02 9.51 -7.85
N ARG A 117 0.13 10.21 -7.90
CA ARG A 117 1.43 9.56 -8.14
C ARG A 117 1.76 8.54 -7.07
N LEU A 118 1.52 8.86 -5.80
CA LEU A 118 1.81 7.97 -4.69
C LEU A 118 0.84 6.79 -4.62
N ALA A 119 -0.46 7.04 -4.67
CA ALA A 119 -1.49 6.02 -4.42
C ALA A 119 -1.80 5.16 -5.65
N ILE A 120 -1.90 5.76 -6.84
CA ILE A 120 -2.31 5.07 -8.06
C ILE A 120 -1.09 4.57 -8.83
N ASP A 121 -0.13 5.45 -9.10
CA ASP A 121 1.05 5.08 -9.91
C ASP A 121 2.15 4.42 -9.08
N ARG A 122 1.98 4.36 -7.74
CA ARG A 122 2.92 3.74 -6.79
C ARG A 122 4.34 4.30 -6.90
N MET A 123 4.45 5.58 -7.22
CA MET A 123 5.74 6.28 -7.20
C MET A 123 6.23 6.46 -5.76
N SER A 124 7.54 6.43 -5.56
CA SER A 124 8.10 6.77 -4.25
C SER A 124 8.01 8.29 -3.99
N VAL A 125 7.94 8.68 -2.72
CA VAL A 125 7.99 10.10 -2.29
C VAL A 125 9.18 10.82 -2.92
N SER A 126 10.36 10.18 -2.96
CA SER A 126 11.58 10.76 -3.56
C SER A 126 11.45 10.98 -5.07
N ALA A 127 10.84 10.03 -5.80
CA ALA A 127 10.64 10.17 -7.24
C ALA A 127 9.64 11.30 -7.55
N THR A 128 8.56 11.39 -6.78
CA THR A 128 7.54 12.45 -6.89
C THR A 128 8.15 13.83 -6.57
N ALA A 129 8.94 13.93 -5.51
CA ALA A 129 9.63 15.16 -5.13
C ALA A 129 10.60 15.63 -6.23
N LYS A 130 11.36 14.69 -6.81
CA LYS A 130 12.28 14.98 -7.93
C LYS A 130 11.52 15.51 -9.16
N ALA A 131 10.38 14.91 -9.49
CA ALA A 131 9.59 15.35 -10.65
C ALA A 131 9.05 16.77 -10.49
N LEU A 132 8.76 17.21 -9.27
CA LEU A 132 8.31 18.58 -8.95
C LEU A 132 9.46 19.54 -8.65
N GLY A 133 10.70 19.06 -8.55
CA GLY A 133 11.85 19.88 -8.13
C GLY A 133 11.69 20.43 -6.72
N VAL A 134 11.14 19.65 -5.77
CA VAL A 134 10.91 20.04 -4.36
C VAL A 134 11.63 19.10 -3.40
N GLY A 135 11.67 19.47 -2.11
CA GLY A 135 12.18 18.59 -1.06
C GLY A 135 11.27 17.41 -0.79
N TRP A 136 11.86 16.29 -0.36
CA TRP A 136 11.15 15.08 0.04
C TRP A 136 10.10 15.35 1.12
N GLU A 137 10.44 16.18 2.10
CA GLU A 137 9.58 16.50 3.24
C GLU A 137 8.24 17.12 2.83
N LEU A 138 8.24 18.00 1.81
CA LEU A 138 7.04 18.66 1.33
C LEU A 138 6.03 17.66 0.73
N VAL A 139 6.53 16.71 -0.07
CA VAL A 139 5.69 15.64 -0.64
C VAL A 139 5.21 14.68 0.43
N ASN A 140 6.08 14.34 1.39
CA ASN A 140 5.72 13.48 2.51
C ASN A 140 4.64 14.12 3.40
N GLN A 141 4.73 15.43 3.64
CA GLN A 141 3.72 16.14 4.42
C GLN A 141 2.34 16.07 3.77
N VAL A 142 2.24 16.31 2.46
CA VAL A 142 0.96 16.17 1.71
C VAL A 142 0.39 14.75 1.85
N ALA A 143 1.25 13.73 1.79
CA ALA A 143 0.82 12.35 1.98
C ALA A 143 0.33 12.07 3.40
N LEU A 144 1.02 12.58 4.43
CA LEU A 144 0.63 12.41 5.83
C LEU A 144 -0.68 13.13 6.14
N GLU A 145 -0.86 14.36 5.67
CA GLU A 145 -2.10 15.12 5.84
C GLU A 145 -3.30 14.38 5.19
N ALA A 146 -3.11 13.83 3.99
CA ALA A 146 -4.14 13.04 3.34
C ALA A 146 -4.44 11.74 4.09
N CYS A 147 -3.42 11.03 4.61
CA CYS A 147 -3.61 9.85 5.45
C CYS A 147 -4.37 10.20 6.74
N GLN A 148 -4.04 11.33 7.38
CA GLN A 148 -4.74 11.79 8.57
C GLN A 148 -6.24 12.01 8.29
N GLN A 149 -6.56 12.72 7.21
CA GLN A 149 -7.95 13.00 6.83
C GLN A 149 -8.73 11.74 6.44
N LEU A 150 -8.11 10.81 5.70
CA LEU A 150 -8.79 9.63 5.14
C LEU A 150 -8.89 8.46 6.13
N VAL A 151 -8.01 8.40 7.12
CA VAL A 151 -7.92 7.26 8.05
C VAL A 151 -8.33 7.65 9.47
N TYR A 152 -7.86 8.79 9.98
CA TYR A 152 -8.04 9.15 11.39
C TYR A 152 -9.15 10.17 11.65
N ASP A 153 -9.38 11.07 10.71
CA ASP A 153 -10.38 12.17 10.88
C ASP A 153 -11.76 11.79 10.33
N ASP A 154 -11.88 10.70 9.54
CA ASP A 154 -13.17 10.21 9.04
C ASP A 154 -13.91 9.41 10.13
N PRO A 155 -15.01 9.94 10.71
CA PRO A 155 -15.75 9.24 11.76
C PRO A 155 -16.41 7.95 11.25
N GLN A 156 -16.60 7.79 9.94
CA GLN A 156 -17.20 6.62 9.31
C GLN A 156 -16.17 5.61 8.81
N HIS A 157 -14.87 5.88 9.05
CA HIS A 157 -13.78 5.04 8.54
C HIS A 157 -13.91 3.55 8.92
N LEU A 158 -14.46 3.26 10.09
CA LEU A 158 -14.63 1.90 10.61
C LEU A 158 -16.03 1.32 10.36
N ASP A 159 -16.92 2.06 9.72
CA ASP A 159 -18.28 1.60 9.48
C ASP A 159 -18.33 0.47 8.45
N GLY A 160 -19.19 -0.52 8.71
CA GLY A 160 -19.45 -1.62 7.81
C GLY A 160 -18.34 -2.67 7.70
N VAL A 161 -17.32 -2.63 8.54
CA VAL A 161 -16.23 -3.62 8.57
C VAL A 161 -16.75 -4.94 9.12
N ARG A 162 -16.95 -5.93 8.25
CA ARG A 162 -17.37 -7.29 8.61
C ARG A 162 -16.25 -8.32 8.48
N ILE A 163 -15.27 -8.04 7.65
CA ILE A 163 -14.12 -8.90 7.39
C ILE A 163 -12.87 -8.13 7.65
N LEU A 164 -12.27 -8.37 8.82
CA LEU A 164 -11.02 -7.75 9.25
C LEU A 164 -9.82 -8.59 8.78
N GLY A 165 -8.89 -7.98 8.08
CA GLY A 165 -7.59 -8.55 7.76
C GLY A 165 -6.53 -8.04 8.73
N VAL A 166 -5.70 -8.95 9.26
CA VAL A 166 -4.56 -8.63 10.12
C VAL A 166 -3.32 -9.25 9.52
N ASP A 167 -2.32 -8.42 9.25
CA ASP A 167 -1.04 -8.85 8.69
C ASP A 167 0.11 -8.08 9.35
N GLU A 168 1.33 -8.54 9.15
CA GLU A 168 2.52 -7.87 9.63
C GLU A 168 3.42 -7.41 8.51
N HIS A 169 3.99 -6.25 8.70
CA HIS A 169 4.97 -5.71 7.77
C HIS A 169 6.27 -5.33 8.48
N VAL A 170 7.40 -5.68 7.86
CA VAL A 170 8.71 -5.25 8.36
C VAL A 170 8.94 -3.79 7.97
N TRP A 171 8.77 -2.90 8.93
CA TRP A 171 8.97 -1.47 8.73
C TRP A 171 10.44 -1.10 8.53
N LYS A 172 11.33 -1.72 9.32
CA LYS A 172 12.77 -1.47 9.28
C LYS A 172 13.56 -2.74 9.44
N HIS A 173 14.31 -3.09 8.40
CA HIS A 173 15.30 -4.16 8.49
C HIS A 173 16.53 -3.68 9.23
N THR A 174 16.84 -4.28 10.38
CA THR A 174 18.11 -4.04 11.06
C THR A 174 19.17 -4.98 10.50
N ARG A 175 20.26 -4.40 9.98
CA ARG A 175 21.41 -5.17 9.49
C ARG A 175 22.41 -5.53 10.61
N ARG A 176 22.15 -5.10 11.84
CA ARG A 176 23.04 -5.35 12.98
C ARG A 176 22.69 -6.70 13.61
N PRO A 177 23.67 -7.62 13.77
CA PRO A 177 23.44 -8.87 14.49
C PRO A 177 22.88 -8.60 15.90
N GLY A 178 21.86 -9.36 16.30
CA GLY A 178 21.25 -9.24 17.62
C GLY A 178 20.19 -8.15 17.79
N GLN A 179 19.95 -7.29 16.80
CA GLN A 179 18.83 -6.36 16.84
C GLN A 179 17.65 -6.90 16.03
N PRO A 180 16.45 -7.04 16.62
CA PRO A 180 15.27 -7.47 15.88
C PRO A 180 14.83 -6.41 14.87
N SER A 181 14.28 -6.84 13.74
CA SER A 181 13.62 -5.95 12.80
C SER A 181 12.41 -5.27 13.45
N SER A 182 12.14 -4.03 13.07
CA SER A 182 10.92 -3.33 13.52
C SER A 182 9.74 -3.78 12.67
N PHE A 183 8.69 -4.25 13.32
CA PHE A 183 7.44 -4.67 12.69
C PHE A 183 6.33 -3.66 12.96
N VAL A 184 5.35 -3.64 12.07
CA VAL A 184 4.05 -3.02 12.27
C VAL A 184 2.96 -4.04 12.00
N THR A 185 1.92 -4.03 12.82
CA THR A 185 0.66 -4.75 12.55
C THR A 185 -0.20 -3.88 11.67
N VAL A 186 -0.64 -4.41 10.54
CA VAL A 186 -1.47 -3.73 9.55
C VAL A 186 -2.89 -4.29 9.64
N LEU A 187 -3.87 -3.40 9.73
CA LEU A 187 -5.28 -3.74 9.84
C LEU A 187 -6.00 -3.23 8.59
N VAL A 188 -6.73 -4.11 7.93
CA VAL A 188 -7.41 -3.81 6.67
C VAL A 188 -8.85 -4.29 6.69
N ASP A 189 -9.73 -3.55 6.04
CA ASP A 189 -11.08 -3.99 5.72
C ASP A 189 -11.09 -4.75 4.39
N LEU A 190 -11.42 -6.02 4.46
CA LEU A 190 -11.56 -6.90 3.30
C LEU A 190 -13.03 -7.06 2.86
N THR A 191 -13.98 -6.44 3.55
CA THR A 191 -15.41 -6.50 3.24
C THR A 191 -15.69 -6.11 1.79
N PRO A 192 -15.16 -4.97 1.27
CA PRO A 192 -15.42 -4.56 -0.10
C PRO A 192 -14.95 -5.56 -1.17
N LEU A 193 -13.83 -6.26 -0.91
CA LEU A 193 -13.33 -7.31 -1.81
C LEU A 193 -14.27 -8.51 -1.90
N VAL A 194 -14.86 -8.89 -0.77
CA VAL A 194 -15.75 -10.07 -0.71
C VAL A 194 -17.12 -9.75 -1.28
N ASP A 195 -17.61 -8.53 -1.05
CA ASP A 195 -18.91 -8.07 -1.56
C ASP A 195 -18.84 -7.62 -3.03
N GLY A 196 -17.64 -7.43 -3.58
CA GLY A 196 -17.44 -6.90 -4.93
C GLY A 196 -17.74 -5.39 -5.07
N THR A 197 -17.76 -4.66 -3.94
CA THR A 197 -18.06 -3.22 -3.92
C THR A 197 -16.83 -2.33 -4.08
N GLY A 198 -15.63 -2.88 -3.91
CA GLY A 198 -14.39 -2.12 -4.05
C GLY A 198 -13.12 -2.87 -3.67
N ALA A 199 -12.04 -2.12 -3.56
CA ALA A 199 -10.76 -2.62 -3.08
C ALA A 199 -10.73 -2.72 -1.54
N ALA A 200 -9.79 -3.49 -1.00
CA ALA A 200 -9.50 -3.48 0.44
C ALA A 200 -9.09 -2.07 0.90
N ARG A 201 -9.49 -1.71 2.12
CA ARG A 201 -9.17 -0.40 2.74
C ARG A 201 -8.21 -0.59 3.90
N LEU A 202 -7.22 0.29 4.02
CA LEU A 202 -6.40 0.36 5.23
C LEU A 202 -7.28 0.93 6.37
N LEU A 203 -7.30 0.25 7.50
CA LEU A 203 -7.97 0.73 8.72
C LEU A 203 -7.00 1.40 9.68
N ASP A 204 -5.86 0.76 9.94
CA ASP A 204 -4.82 1.30 10.82
C ASP A 204 -3.49 0.56 10.64
N MET A 205 -2.42 1.16 11.16
CA MET A 205 -1.09 0.55 11.28
C MET A 205 -0.55 0.81 12.69
N ARG A 206 -0.24 -0.26 13.42
CA ARG A 206 0.26 -0.16 14.80
C ARG A 206 1.69 -0.68 14.92
N PRO A 207 2.57 0.05 15.60
CA PRO A 207 3.92 -0.44 15.85
C PRO A 207 3.92 -1.73 16.66
N GLY A 208 4.73 -2.69 16.25
CA GLY A 208 4.89 -3.97 16.93
C GLY A 208 4.22 -5.14 16.22
N ARG A 209 4.48 -6.34 16.75
CA ARG A 209 3.99 -7.63 16.27
C ARG A 209 3.73 -8.50 17.49
N SER A 210 2.62 -8.31 18.18
CA SER A 210 2.25 -9.11 19.34
C SER A 210 0.74 -9.24 19.49
N ALA A 211 0.30 -10.20 20.28
CA ALA A 211 -1.09 -10.32 20.70
C ALA A 211 -1.61 -9.03 21.32
N ASP A 212 -0.79 -8.37 22.14
CA ASP A 212 -1.16 -7.14 22.84
C ASP A 212 -1.45 -5.98 21.90
N VAL A 213 -0.69 -5.85 20.80
CA VAL A 213 -0.93 -4.81 19.80
C VAL A 213 -2.32 -4.94 19.18
N LEU A 214 -2.68 -6.15 18.74
CA LEU A 214 -4.00 -6.41 18.17
C LEU A 214 -5.10 -6.28 19.22
N ARG A 215 -4.90 -6.86 20.42
CA ARG A 215 -5.86 -6.78 21.52
C ARG A 215 -6.17 -5.34 21.92
N THR A 216 -5.13 -4.51 22.12
CA THR A 216 -5.29 -3.10 22.47
C THR A 216 -6.05 -2.35 21.38
N TRP A 217 -5.69 -2.57 20.11
CA TRP A 217 -6.40 -1.94 19.00
C TRP A 217 -7.88 -2.33 18.97
N LEU A 218 -8.22 -3.61 19.16
CA LEU A 218 -9.61 -4.07 19.21
C LEU A 218 -10.37 -3.46 20.40
N GLN A 219 -9.77 -3.40 21.58
CA GLN A 219 -10.37 -2.84 22.79
C GLN A 219 -10.60 -1.31 22.72
N GLU A 220 -9.90 -0.61 21.83
CA GLU A 220 -10.18 0.80 21.53
C GLU A 220 -11.44 1.00 20.67
N ARG A 221 -12.05 -0.06 20.18
CA ARG A 221 -13.22 0.01 19.31
C ARG A 221 -14.51 0.05 20.12
N THR A 222 -15.60 0.46 19.45
CA THR A 222 -16.91 0.48 20.06
C THR A 222 -17.52 -0.93 20.11
N PRO A 223 -18.47 -1.19 21.02
CA PRO A 223 -19.19 -2.48 21.02
C PRO A 223 -19.94 -2.75 19.72
N GLU A 224 -20.30 -1.72 18.95
CA GLU A 224 -20.91 -1.82 17.63
C GLU A 224 -19.92 -2.41 16.63
N PHE A 225 -18.69 -1.93 16.62
CA PHE A 225 -17.62 -2.46 15.79
C PHE A 225 -17.34 -3.92 16.11
N GLU A 226 -17.25 -4.27 17.39
CA GLU A 226 -17.00 -5.66 17.81
C GLU A 226 -18.10 -6.62 17.30
N ARG A 227 -19.37 -6.21 17.38
CA ARG A 227 -20.51 -7.02 16.92
C ARG A 227 -20.61 -7.14 15.42
N GLN A 228 -20.15 -6.17 14.65
CA GLN A 228 -20.23 -6.19 13.18
C GLN A 228 -19.15 -7.08 12.55
N VAL A 229 -18.00 -7.30 13.21
CA VAL A 229 -16.91 -8.12 12.68
C VAL A 229 -17.26 -9.59 12.76
N GLN A 230 -17.46 -10.22 11.60
CA GLN A 230 -17.85 -11.62 11.47
C GLN A 230 -16.67 -12.56 11.21
N VAL A 231 -15.65 -12.04 10.52
CA VAL A 231 -14.48 -12.82 10.12
C VAL A 231 -13.23 -12.03 10.38
N VAL A 232 -12.21 -12.68 10.98
CA VAL A 232 -10.86 -12.15 11.07
C VAL A 232 -9.92 -13.05 10.30
N THR A 233 -9.29 -12.52 9.26
CA THR A 233 -8.26 -13.24 8.50
C THR A 233 -6.89 -12.78 8.98
N MET A 234 -6.00 -13.74 9.23
CA MET A 234 -4.67 -13.48 9.80
C MET A 234 -3.67 -14.53 9.33
N ASP A 235 -2.40 -14.26 9.58
CA ASP A 235 -1.35 -15.27 9.44
C ASP A 235 -1.46 -16.38 10.51
N GLY A 236 -0.56 -17.35 10.49
CA GLY A 236 -0.51 -18.44 11.45
C GLY A 236 0.03 -18.06 12.85
N PHE A 237 0.17 -16.78 13.17
CA PHE A 237 0.68 -16.34 14.46
C PHE A 237 -0.34 -16.53 15.57
N ALA A 238 -0.05 -17.45 16.50
CA ALA A 238 -0.96 -17.80 17.60
C ALA A 238 -1.37 -16.60 18.48
N GLY A 239 -0.53 -15.57 18.57
CA GLY A 239 -0.82 -14.36 19.33
C GLY A 239 -2.04 -13.59 18.79
N TYR A 240 -2.18 -13.48 17.48
CA TYR A 240 -3.35 -12.83 16.90
C TYR A 240 -4.62 -13.63 17.13
N ALA A 241 -4.56 -14.96 16.98
CA ALA A 241 -5.69 -15.83 17.27
C ALA A 241 -6.17 -15.69 18.72
N THR A 242 -5.23 -15.62 19.68
CA THR A 242 -5.52 -15.40 21.11
C THR A 242 -6.19 -14.04 21.35
N ALA A 243 -5.68 -12.97 20.72
CA ALA A 243 -6.26 -11.62 20.85
C ALA A 243 -7.70 -11.59 20.32
N VAL A 244 -7.97 -12.25 19.19
CA VAL A 244 -9.32 -12.35 18.60
C VAL A 244 -10.25 -13.14 19.51
N ASP A 245 -9.83 -14.28 20.06
CA ASP A 245 -10.64 -15.08 21.00
C ASP A 245 -11.05 -14.29 22.24
N GLN A 246 -10.20 -13.37 22.70
CA GLN A 246 -10.47 -12.57 23.89
C GLN A 246 -11.42 -11.40 23.66
N VAL A 247 -11.38 -10.78 22.47
CA VAL A 247 -12.16 -9.55 22.21
C VAL A 247 -13.32 -9.79 21.24
N LEU A 248 -13.14 -10.66 20.25
CA LEU A 248 -14.13 -10.98 19.23
C LEU A 248 -14.47 -12.49 19.24
N PRO A 249 -15.00 -13.05 20.33
CA PRO A 249 -15.17 -14.50 20.48
C PRO A 249 -16.13 -15.12 19.44
N GLU A 250 -17.05 -14.33 18.90
CA GLU A 250 -18.02 -14.76 17.89
C GLU A 250 -17.45 -14.69 16.45
N ALA A 251 -16.34 -14.01 16.25
CA ALA A 251 -15.75 -13.86 14.92
C ALA A 251 -15.05 -15.15 14.46
N ARG A 252 -15.30 -15.54 13.22
CA ARG A 252 -14.62 -16.69 12.61
C ARG A 252 -13.19 -16.31 12.27
N LYS A 253 -12.22 -17.04 12.81
CA LYS A 253 -10.82 -16.93 12.44
C LYS A 253 -10.55 -17.68 11.15
N VAL A 254 -9.88 -17.06 10.20
CA VAL A 254 -9.49 -17.65 8.91
C VAL A 254 -8.00 -17.39 8.69
N MET A 255 -7.25 -18.45 8.44
CA MET A 255 -5.84 -18.29 8.06
C MET A 255 -5.73 -17.79 6.63
N ASP A 256 -4.87 -16.81 6.39
CA ASP A 256 -4.61 -16.28 5.05
C ASP A 256 -4.11 -17.40 4.12
N PRO A 257 -4.75 -17.61 2.96
CA PRO A 257 -4.35 -18.59 1.96
C PRO A 257 -2.88 -18.51 1.55
N PHE A 258 -2.30 -17.32 1.48
CA PHE A 258 -0.88 -17.14 1.16
C PHE A 258 0.00 -17.82 2.22
N HIS A 259 -0.31 -17.61 3.49
CA HIS A 259 0.43 -18.22 4.60
C HIS A 259 0.26 -19.74 4.65
N VAL A 260 -0.93 -20.25 4.35
CA VAL A 260 -1.15 -21.71 4.26
C VAL A 260 -0.30 -22.34 3.15
N VAL A 261 -0.27 -21.73 1.96
CA VAL A 261 0.57 -22.19 0.84
C VAL A 261 2.05 -22.05 1.17
N HIS A 262 2.45 -20.99 1.86
CA HIS A 262 3.83 -20.78 2.31
C HIS A 262 4.27 -21.86 3.30
N LEU A 263 3.42 -22.24 4.27
CA LEU A 263 3.71 -23.37 5.16
C LEU A 263 3.95 -24.68 4.40
N ALA A 264 3.16 -24.96 3.37
CA ALA A 264 3.39 -26.14 2.51
C ALA A 264 4.71 -26.04 1.73
N ALA A 265 5.07 -24.87 1.21
CA ALA A 265 6.36 -24.61 0.57
C ALA A 265 7.55 -24.82 1.51
N ASP A 266 7.41 -24.39 2.76
CA ASP A 266 8.43 -24.62 3.81
C ASP A 266 8.58 -26.12 4.10
N LYS A 267 7.47 -26.87 4.25
CA LYS A 267 7.52 -28.31 4.45
C LYS A 267 8.17 -29.04 3.28
N LEU A 268 7.86 -28.64 2.05
CA LEU A 268 8.53 -29.14 0.84
C LEU A 268 10.05 -28.85 0.87
N THR A 269 10.43 -27.67 1.32
CA THR A 269 11.84 -27.27 1.46
C THR A 269 12.54 -28.10 2.54
N VAL A 270 11.89 -28.34 3.68
CA VAL A 270 12.45 -29.16 4.78
C VAL A 270 12.61 -30.62 4.34
N CYS A 271 11.58 -31.20 3.70
CA CYS A 271 11.64 -32.54 3.12
C CYS A 271 12.83 -32.68 2.14
N ARG A 272 12.96 -31.78 1.18
CA ARG A 272 14.10 -31.75 0.26
C ARG A 272 15.44 -31.68 0.98
N GLN A 273 15.55 -30.86 2.03
CA GLN A 273 16.79 -30.73 2.82
C GLN A 273 17.09 -31.95 3.68
N ARG A 274 16.06 -32.64 4.17
CA ARG A 274 16.23 -33.92 4.89
C ARG A 274 16.76 -34.98 3.96
N LEU A 275 16.07 -35.26 2.86
CA LEU A 275 16.51 -36.26 1.86
C LEU A 275 17.91 -35.97 1.32
N GLN A 276 18.24 -34.70 1.10
CA GLN A 276 19.57 -34.32 0.66
C GLN A 276 20.66 -34.63 1.70
N ARG A 277 20.34 -34.54 2.99
CA ARG A 277 21.28 -34.96 4.07
C ARG A 277 21.36 -36.47 4.18
N GLU A 278 20.27 -37.18 4.05
CA GLU A 278 20.21 -38.64 4.09
C GLU A 278 20.98 -39.26 2.91
N THR A 279 20.80 -38.77 1.70
CA THR A 279 21.45 -39.30 0.49
C THR A 279 22.90 -38.83 0.32
N GLN A 280 23.25 -37.61 0.76
CA GLN A 280 24.57 -37.03 0.52
C GLN A 280 25.44 -36.90 1.76
N GLY A 281 24.91 -37.22 2.96
CA GLY A 281 25.61 -37.07 4.24
C GLY A 281 25.97 -35.62 4.60
N ARG A 282 25.50 -34.61 3.85
CA ARG A 282 25.89 -33.21 3.99
C ARG A 282 24.80 -32.25 3.50
N ARG A 283 24.96 -30.97 3.85
CA ARG A 283 24.17 -29.91 3.29
C ARG A 283 24.46 -29.74 1.79
N GLY A 284 23.42 -29.51 0.98
CA GLY A 284 23.49 -29.47 -0.46
C GLY A 284 24.49 -28.48 -1.05
N ARG A 285 25.12 -28.91 -2.14
CA ARG A 285 26.03 -28.10 -2.95
C ARG A 285 25.41 -27.82 -4.33
N LYS A 286 26.02 -26.88 -5.05
CA LYS A 286 25.57 -26.41 -6.38
C LYS A 286 25.31 -27.56 -7.37
N ASP A 287 26.05 -28.65 -7.28
CA ASP A 287 25.98 -29.76 -8.22
C ASP A 287 25.01 -30.88 -7.82
N ASP A 288 24.48 -30.85 -6.61
CA ASP A 288 23.53 -31.86 -6.14
C ASP A 288 22.18 -31.73 -6.87
N PRO A 289 21.57 -32.84 -7.32
CA PRO A 289 20.30 -32.81 -8.05
C PRO A 289 19.19 -32.07 -7.31
N LEU A 290 18.96 -32.41 -6.04
CA LEU A 290 17.92 -31.78 -5.21
C LEU A 290 18.19 -30.27 -4.99
N TYR A 291 19.45 -29.85 -4.88
CA TYR A 291 19.79 -28.45 -4.73
C TYR A 291 19.57 -27.65 -6.03
N LYS A 292 19.91 -28.24 -7.19
CA LYS A 292 19.64 -27.62 -8.51
C LYS A 292 18.17 -27.32 -8.74
N HIS A 293 17.29 -28.20 -8.27
CA HIS A 293 15.85 -28.09 -8.48
C HIS A 293 15.10 -27.30 -7.40
N ARG A 294 15.77 -26.78 -6.37
CA ARG A 294 15.15 -26.09 -5.23
C ARG A 294 14.17 -24.96 -5.58
N ARG A 295 14.43 -24.22 -6.67
CA ARG A 295 13.51 -23.15 -7.14
C ARG A 295 12.40 -23.70 -8.01
N THR A 296 12.70 -24.69 -8.83
CA THR A 296 11.73 -25.35 -9.71
C THR A 296 10.64 -26.04 -8.89
N LEU A 297 11.00 -26.68 -7.78
CA LEU A 297 10.06 -27.33 -6.86
C LEU A 297 9.06 -26.34 -6.25
N LEU A 298 9.48 -25.10 -5.98
CA LEU A 298 8.63 -24.04 -5.43
C LEU A 298 7.83 -23.28 -6.51
N THR A 299 8.06 -23.59 -7.80
CA THR A 299 7.34 -22.95 -8.90
C THR A 299 5.99 -23.65 -9.10
N ARG A 300 4.91 -22.88 -9.23
CA ARG A 300 3.59 -23.41 -9.58
C ARG A 300 3.64 -24.12 -10.92
N THR A 301 3.00 -25.29 -11.02
CA THR A 301 3.04 -26.16 -12.21
C THR A 301 2.69 -25.42 -13.50
N ASN A 302 1.73 -24.50 -13.48
CA ASN A 302 1.31 -23.72 -14.65
C ASN A 302 2.37 -22.73 -15.16
N TYR A 303 3.38 -22.41 -14.35
CA TYR A 303 4.50 -21.53 -14.73
C TYR A 303 5.78 -22.28 -15.05
N LEU A 304 5.75 -23.62 -14.96
CA LEU A 304 6.89 -24.44 -15.35
C LEU A 304 6.99 -24.51 -16.88
N THR A 305 8.18 -24.26 -17.40
CA THR A 305 8.49 -24.52 -18.79
C THR A 305 8.56 -26.03 -19.06
N GLU A 306 8.34 -26.46 -20.29
CA GLU A 306 8.44 -27.88 -20.68
C GLU A 306 9.81 -28.49 -20.34
N ARG A 307 10.89 -27.70 -20.43
CA ARG A 307 12.23 -28.11 -20.00
C ARG A 307 12.32 -28.35 -18.49
N GLN A 308 11.63 -27.54 -17.70
CA GLN A 308 11.59 -27.70 -16.23
C GLN A 308 10.75 -28.92 -15.83
N LYS A 309 9.62 -29.15 -16.48
CA LYS A 309 8.78 -30.34 -16.26
C LYS A 309 9.58 -31.62 -16.53
N ARG A 310 10.18 -31.74 -17.73
CA ARG A 310 11.02 -32.89 -18.05
C ARG A 310 12.17 -33.13 -17.08
N ARG A 311 12.74 -32.06 -16.50
CA ARG A 311 13.79 -32.20 -15.48
C ARG A 311 13.26 -32.70 -14.15
N LEU A 312 12.03 -32.35 -13.78
CA LEU A 312 11.38 -32.91 -12.60
C LEU A 312 11.02 -34.36 -12.82
N ASP A 313 10.48 -34.73 -13.99
CA ASP A 313 10.19 -36.13 -14.35
C ASP A 313 11.44 -37.01 -14.26
N LEU A 314 12.57 -36.50 -14.76
CA LEU A 314 13.86 -37.19 -14.63
C LEU A 314 14.34 -37.30 -13.17
N LEU A 315 14.08 -36.27 -12.36
CA LEU A 315 14.41 -36.27 -10.94
C LEU A 315 13.65 -37.39 -10.20
N TRP A 316 12.35 -37.49 -10.46
CA TRP A 316 11.48 -38.51 -9.84
C TRP A 316 11.87 -39.93 -10.28
N ALA A 317 12.32 -40.09 -11.50
CA ALA A 317 12.77 -41.39 -12.03
C ALA A 317 14.20 -41.82 -11.62
N THR A 318 14.95 -40.92 -10.95
CA THR A 318 16.37 -41.16 -10.67
C THR A 318 16.59 -42.01 -9.41
N ASP A 319 15.74 -41.88 -8.40
CA ASP A 319 15.96 -42.47 -7.08
C ASP A 319 14.65 -42.66 -6.34
N ASP A 320 14.36 -43.90 -5.90
CA ASP A 320 13.18 -44.24 -5.12
C ASP A 320 13.13 -43.47 -3.78
N ASP A 321 14.29 -43.04 -3.25
CA ASP A 321 14.36 -42.20 -2.05
C ASP A 321 13.70 -40.81 -2.23
N TYR A 322 13.43 -40.40 -3.47
CA TYR A 322 12.79 -39.11 -3.75
C TYR A 322 11.25 -39.14 -3.78
N VAL A 323 10.62 -40.34 -3.62
CA VAL A 323 9.16 -40.49 -3.57
C VAL A 323 8.53 -39.60 -2.50
N ALA A 324 9.14 -39.49 -1.32
CA ALA A 324 8.65 -38.59 -0.26
C ALA A 324 8.63 -37.13 -0.68
N LEU A 325 9.63 -36.68 -1.47
CA LEU A 325 9.67 -35.33 -1.99
C LEU A 325 8.64 -35.10 -3.09
N GLU A 326 8.47 -36.08 -4.00
CA GLU A 326 7.45 -36.03 -5.05
C GLU A 326 6.05 -35.93 -4.47
N VAL A 327 5.69 -36.77 -3.50
CA VAL A 327 4.40 -36.73 -2.80
C VAL A 327 4.20 -35.38 -2.12
N THR A 328 5.21 -34.88 -1.39
CA THR A 328 5.14 -33.59 -0.73
C THR A 328 4.95 -32.44 -1.75
N TRP A 329 5.61 -32.54 -2.91
CA TRP A 329 5.45 -31.57 -4.01
C TRP A 329 4.04 -31.63 -4.62
N MET A 330 3.48 -32.80 -4.82
CA MET A 330 2.09 -32.96 -5.29
C MET A 330 1.10 -32.29 -4.34
N PHE A 331 1.21 -32.53 -3.04
CA PHE A 331 0.37 -31.88 -2.03
C PHE A 331 0.50 -30.34 -2.09
N TYR A 332 1.71 -29.82 -2.21
CA TYR A 332 1.95 -28.39 -2.38
C TYR A 332 1.28 -27.82 -3.63
N GLN A 333 1.37 -28.49 -4.77
CA GLN A 333 0.71 -28.08 -6.02
C GLN A 333 -0.82 -28.18 -5.91
N ASP A 334 -1.36 -29.20 -5.28
CA ASP A 334 -2.80 -29.37 -5.06
C ASP A 334 -3.37 -28.27 -4.18
N MET A 335 -2.65 -27.85 -3.14
CA MET A 335 -3.04 -26.71 -2.29
C MET A 335 -3.07 -25.40 -3.09
N ILE A 336 -2.06 -25.15 -3.93
CA ILE A 336 -2.05 -23.99 -4.84
C ILE A 336 -3.24 -24.04 -5.80
N ALA A 337 -3.51 -25.21 -6.39
CA ALA A 337 -4.61 -25.39 -7.32
C ALA A 337 -5.97 -25.16 -6.64
N ALA A 338 -6.13 -25.62 -5.40
CA ALA A 338 -7.35 -25.43 -4.61
C ALA A 338 -7.63 -23.95 -4.34
N TYR A 339 -6.65 -23.20 -3.88
CA TYR A 339 -6.80 -21.75 -3.64
C TYR A 339 -6.91 -20.93 -4.94
N GLY A 340 -6.23 -21.33 -6.00
CA GLY A 340 -6.26 -20.65 -7.29
C GLY A 340 -7.44 -21.06 -8.20
N HIS A 341 -8.36 -21.91 -7.74
CA HIS A 341 -9.44 -22.41 -8.58
C HIS A 341 -10.48 -21.32 -8.89
N PRO A 342 -10.87 -21.08 -10.17
CA PRO A 342 -11.83 -20.03 -10.54
C PRO A 342 -13.20 -20.20 -9.86
N LYS A 343 -13.66 -21.44 -9.71
CA LYS A 343 -14.90 -21.78 -8.99
C LYS A 343 -14.57 -22.10 -7.53
N LYS A 344 -14.92 -21.21 -6.60
CA LYS A 344 -14.66 -21.35 -5.16
C LYS A 344 -15.17 -22.68 -4.57
N SER A 345 -16.32 -23.17 -5.03
CA SER A 345 -16.88 -24.46 -4.59
C SER A 345 -16.00 -25.66 -4.95
N GLU A 346 -15.44 -25.67 -6.15
CA GLU A 346 -14.51 -26.71 -6.58
C GLU A 346 -13.16 -26.61 -5.87
N GLY A 347 -12.66 -25.38 -5.66
CA GLY A 347 -11.47 -25.16 -4.83
C GLY A 347 -11.62 -25.72 -3.41
N LYS A 348 -12.78 -25.52 -2.77
CA LYS A 348 -13.09 -26.12 -1.46
C LYS A 348 -13.08 -27.64 -1.49
N LYS A 349 -13.65 -28.26 -2.54
CA LYS A 349 -13.64 -29.73 -2.69
C LYS A 349 -12.20 -30.26 -2.85
N LEU A 350 -11.37 -29.57 -3.64
CA LEU A 350 -9.96 -29.93 -3.79
C LEU A 350 -9.23 -29.85 -2.45
N MET A 351 -9.37 -28.75 -1.71
CA MET A 351 -8.74 -28.57 -0.41
C MET A 351 -9.22 -29.63 0.59
N SER A 352 -10.53 -29.94 0.61
CA SER A 352 -11.07 -31.00 1.46
C SER A 352 -10.46 -32.37 1.14
N ARG A 353 -10.18 -32.68 -0.14
CA ARG A 353 -9.48 -33.93 -0.50
C ARG A 353 -8.05 -33.94 0.03
N VAL A 354 -7.32 -32.84 -0.12
CA VAL A 354 -5.96 -32.70 0.41
C VAL A 354 -5.94 -32.94 1.92
N ILE A 355 -6.80 -32.24 2.68
CA ILE A 355 -6.92 -32.40 4.13
C ILE A 355 -7.28 -33.83 4.53
N ASN A 356 -8.27 -34.42 3.87
CA ASN A 356 -8.71 -35.76 4.16
C ASN A 356 -7.63 -36.82 3.85
N SER A 357 -6.83 -36.62 2.81
CA SER A 357 -5.70 -37.51 2.48
C SER A 357 -4.66 -37.51 3.60
N ILE A 358 -4.36 -36.34 4.17
CA ILE A 358 -3.44 -36.25 5.31
C ILE A 358 -4.04 -36.89 6.58
N ARG A 359 -5.34 -36.65 6.85
CA ARG A 359 -6.05 -37.17 8.05
C ARG A 359 -6.23 -38.68 8.06
N LYS A 360 -6.28 -39.32 6.90
CA LYS A 360 -6.38 -40.81 6.80
C LYS A 360 -5.11 -41.53 7.24
N GLY A 361 -4.05 -40.80 7.51
CA GLY A 361 -2.74 -41.32 7.86
C GLY A 361 -1.77 -41.27 6.66
N LEU A 362 -0.54 -40.95 6.98
CA LEU A 362 0.54 -40.87 6.01
C LEU A 362 1.55 -42.02 6.25
N PRO A 363 2.10 -42.61 5.20
CA PRO A 363 3.20 -43.55 5.32
C PRO A 363 4.41 -42.94 6.05
N ALA A 364 5.29 -43.80 6.57
CA ALA A 364 6.58 -43.39 7.11
C ALA A 364 7.39 -42.64 6.02
N GLY A 365 8.19 -41.68 6.43
CA GLY A 365 8.98 -40.85 5.50
C GLY A 365 8.29 -39.57 5.03
N LEU A 366 7.05 -39.29 5.50
CA LEU A 366 6.27 -38.09 5.17
C LEU A 366 6.02 -37.21 6.40
N GLU A 367 7.01 -37.09 7.28
CA GLU A 367 6.91 -36.40 8.56
C GLU A 367 6.53 -34.91 8.40
N GLU A 368 7.03 -34.28 7.34
CA GLU A 368 6.77 -32.88 7.01
C GLU A 368 5.29 -32.66 6.66
N LEU A 369 4.67 -33.59 5.90
CA LEU A 369 3.25 -33.55 5.60
C LEU A 369 2.40 -33.84 6.84
N ALA A 370 2.81 -34.76 7.69
CA ALA A 370 2.14 -35.00 8.96
C ALA A 370 2.16 -33.77 9.87
N GLN A 371 3.27 -33.02 9.86
CA GLN A 371 3.36 -31.72 10.54
C GLN A 371 2.42 -30.67 9.95
N LEU A 372 2.38 -30.57 8.61
CA LEU A 372 1.47 -29.67 7.91
C LEU A 372 0.02 -29.98 8.26
N GLY A 373 -0.37 -31.26 8.27
CA GLY A 373 -1.72 -31.68 8.59
C GLY A 373 -2.19 -31.36 10.01
N ARG A 374 -1.25 -31.19 10.97
CA ARG A 374 -1.61 -30.71 12.31
C ARG A 374 -1.93 -29.21 12.36
N THR A 375 -1.50 -28.47 11.36
CA THR A 375 -1.73 -27.02 11.25
C THR A 375 -2.99 -26.69 10.44
N LEU A 376 -3.38 -27.60 9.52
CA LEU A 376 -4.60 -27.49 8.69
C LEU A 376 -5.82 -28.07 9.39
#